data_40214c4920dcdc59f89d89f93edefcf9
#
_entry.id   40214c4920dcdc59f89d89f93edefcf9
#
_cell.length_a   1.000
_cell.length_b   1.000
_cell.length_c   1.000
_cell.angle_alpha   90.00
_cell.angle_beta   90.00
_cell.angle_gamma   90.00
#
_symmetry.space_group_name_H-M   'P 1'
#
loop_
_entity.id
_entity.type
_entity.pdbx_description
1 polymer ?
#
loop_
_entity_poly.entity_id
_entity_poly.type
_entity_poly.pdbx_seq_one_letter_code
_entity_poly.pdbx_strand_id
1 'polypeptide(L)'
;ASQTAAKTYIPQVLRKGTDVMMMSVGAFSDEKFKDECFELAKNNHARIYVPSGAVCGTDGIHAAASGTFDEVRLITTKNPKSLKGAPGIIESGIDLDSLTDSTIVFDGTAKDAVDKFPKNINVAATLSLLGIGFDKTRVTIICDPNTNKNSHVVIAKGDFGEMRCEVNNVPSPMNPATSYLAA
;
A
#
# COMPACT_ATOMS: atom_id res chain seq x y z
N ALA A 1 3.97 -1.54 -13.70
CA ALA A 1 5.29 -1.62 -13.06
C ALA A 1 5.26 -2.61 -11.90
N SER A 2 6.43 -3.14 -11.50
CA SER A 2 6.59 -4.02 -10.35
C SER A 2 7.62 -3.42 -9.38
N GLN A 3 7.66 -3.92 -8.15
CA GLN A 3 8.69 -3.50 -7.19
C GLN A 3 10.10 -3.77 -7.72
N THR A 4 10.32 -4.92 -8.39
CA THR A 4 11.60 -5.25 -9.03
C THR A 4 11.98 -4.23 -10.11
N ALA A 5 11.05 -3.89 -11.01
CA ALA A 5 11.29 -2.87 -12.02
C ALA A 5 11.59 -1.50 -11.41
N ALA A 6 10.87 -1.11 -10.34
CA ALA A 6 11.14 0.12 -9.63
C ALA A 6 12.58 0.13 -9.08
N LYS A 7 13.01 -0.93 -8.40
CA LYS A 7 14.38 -1.06 -7.86
C LYS A 7 15.45 -0.99 -8.96
N THR A 8 15.16 -1.50 -10.16
CA THR A 8 16.10 -1.48 -11.29
C THR A 8 16.22 -0.09 -11.93
N TYR A 9 15.09 0.56 -12.19
CA TYR A 9 15.08 1.74 -13.08
C TYR A 9 15.04 3.08 -12.36
N ILE A 10 14.41 3.19 -11.18
CA ILE A 10 14.27 4.48 -10.49
C ILE A 10 15.62 5.12 -10.18
N PRO A 11 16.62 4.41 -9.63
CA PRO A 11 17.93 5.01 -9.37
C PRO A 11 18.62 5.54 -10.64
N GLN A 12 18.44 4.85 -11.78
CA GLN A 12 19.03 5.27 -13.06
C GLN A 12 18.42 6.57 -13.58
N VAL A 13 17.10 6.74 -13.39
CA VAL A 13 16.38 7.95 -13.81
C VAL A 13 16.76 9.14 -12.92
N LEU A 14 16.80 8.91 -11.59
CA LEU A 14 17.16 9.93 -10.62
C LEU A 14 18.60 10.43 -10.78
N ARG A 15 19.56 9.55 -11.13
CA ARG A 15 20.95 9.94 -11.45
C ARG A 15 21.06 10.89 -12.63
N LYS A 16 20.05 10.93 -13.51
CA LYS A 16 19.99 11.86 -14.66
C LYS A 16 19.29 13.19 -14.32
N GLY A 17 18.91 13.40 -13.05
CA GLY A 17 18.17 14.59 -12.65
C GLY A 17 16.73 14.62 -13.16
N THR A 18 16.15 13.47 -13.47
CA THR A 18 14.79 13.36 -13.99
C THR A 18 13.81 12.98 -12.87
N ASP A 19 12.71 13.70 -12.79
CA ASP A 19 11.63 13.43 -11.85
C ASP A 19 10.98 12.07 -12.12
N VAL A 20 10.51 11.41 -11.06
CA VAL A 20 9.83 10.11 -11.18
C VAL A 20 8.51 10.11 -10.42
N MET A 21 7.51 9.41 -10.98
CA MET A 21 6.29 9.06 -10.27
C MET A 21 6.33 7.59 -9.87
N MET A 22 6.30 7.34 -8.56
CA MET A 22 6.47 6.01 -7.97
C MET A 22 5.11 5.36 -7.70
N MET A 23 4.67 4.47 -8.60
CA MET A 23 3.41 3.71 -8.41
C MET A 23 3.61 2.41 -7.62
N SER A 24 4.78 1.77 -7.73
CA SER A 24 5.13 0.55 -6.98
C SER A 24 5.74 0.90 -5.62
N VAL A 25 4.98 1.64 -4.82
CA VAL A 25 5.41 2.25 -3.55
C VAL A 25 5.91 1.21 -2.54
N GLY A 26 5.41 -0.03 -2.61
CA GLY A 26 5.87 -1.15 -1.78
C GLY A 26 7.38 -1.40 -1.86
N ALA A 27 8.06 -0.98 -2.95
CA ALA A 27 9.52 -1.10 -3.03
C ALA A 27 10.26 -0.29 -1.96
N PHE A 28 9.65 0.77 -1.41
CA PHE A 28 10.23 1.58 -0.34
C PHE A 28 10.15 0.93 1.06
N SER A 29 9.61 -0.27 1.18
CA SER A 29 9.77 -1.08 2.40
C SER A 29 11.22 -1.54 2.60
N ASP A 30 12.01 -1.57 1.53
CA ASP A 30 13.45 -1.72 1.57
C ASP A 30 14.07 -0.34 1.89
N GLU A 31 14.49 -0.17 3.15
CA GLU A 31 15.01 1.11 3.62
C GLU A 31 16.27 1.54 2.86
N LYS A 32 17.15 0.59 2.53
CA LYS A 32 18.38 0.90 1.76
C LYS A 32 18.04 1.46 0.39
N PHE A 33 17.09 0.83 -0.29
CA PHE A 33 16.60 1.32 -1.59
C PHE A 33 15.91 2.67 -1.48
N LYS A 34 15.09 2.87 -0.45
CA LYS A 34 14.41 4.14 -0.17
C LYS A 34 15.44 5.26 0.02
N ASP A 35 16.40 5.03 0.91
CA ASP A 35 17.42 6.02 1.25
C ASP A 35 18.32 6.34 0.04
N GLU A 36 18.72 5.33 -0.75
CA GLU A 36 19.44 5.55 -2.01
C GLU A 36 18.63 6.44 -2.96
N CYS A 37 17.36 6.17 -3.15
CA CYS A 37 16.50 6.97 -4.03
C CYS A 37 16.38 8.42 -3.56
N PHE A 38 16.20 8.64 -2.26
CA PHE A 38 16.07 9.99 -1.70
C PHE A 38 17.37 10.79 -1.81
N GLU A 39 18.52 10.16 -1.53
CA GLU A 39 19.82 10.79 -1.73
C GLU A 39 20.10 11.11 -3.22
N LEU A 40 19.78 10.18 -4.12
CA LEU A 40 19.93 10.43 -5.56
C LEU A 40 19.02 11.58 -6.03
N ALA A 41 17.79 11.64 -5.58
CA ALA A 41 16.87 12.71 -5.93
C ALA A 41 17.42 14.06 -5.43
N LYS A 42 17.85 14.15 -4.17
CA LYS A 42 18.42 15.33 -3.57
C LYS A 42 19.68 15.82 -4.32
N ASN A 43 20.63 14.91 -4.56
CA ASN A 43 21.93 15.23 -5.15
C ASN A 43 21.83 15.63 -6.64
N ASN A 44 20.79 15.16 -7.33
CA ASN A 44 20.58 15.45 -8.77
C ASN A 44 19.41 16.41 -9.02
N HIS A 45 18.89 17.08 -7.98
CA HIS A 45 17.77 18.03 -8.08
C HIS A 45 16.52 17.45 -8.72
N ALA A 46 16.29 16.13 -8.61
CA ALA A 46 15.10 15.42 -9.06
C ALA A 46 14.07 15.28 -7.93
N ARG A 47 12.83 15.00 -8.29
CA ARG A 47 11.72 14.78 -7.34
C ARG A 47 11.16 13.38 -7.48
N ILE A 48 10.71 12.85 -6.35
CA ILE A 48 9.97 11.58 -6.30
C ILE A 48 8.54 11.92 -5.89
N TYR A 49 7.60 11.66 -6.79
CA TYR A 49 6.17 11.82 -6.54
C TYR A 49 5.57 10.47 -6.16
N VAL A 50 4.89 10.43 -5.03
CA VAL A 50 4.13 9.24 -4.57
C VAL A 50 2.65 9.61 -4.57
N PRO A 51 1.88 9.19 -5.58
CA PRO A 51 0.45 9.49 -5.63
C PRO A 51 -0.30 8.68 -4.57
N SER A 52 -1.44 9.21 -4.11
CA SER A 52 -2.33 8.51 -3.18
C SER A 52 -2.91 7.22 -3.77
N GLY A 53 -3.04 7.16 -5.10
CA GLY A 53 -3.59 6.00 -5.79
C GLY A 53 -5.05 5.77 -5.41
N ALA A 54 -5.35 4.58 -4.93
CA ALA A 54 -6.71 4.13 -4.62
C ALA A 54 -7.18 4.46 -3.19
N VAL A 55 -6.41 5.23 -2.42
CA VAL A 55 -6.72 5.54 -1.02
C VAL A 55 -7.06 7.02 -0.84
N CYS A 56 -7.96 7.32 0.10
CA CYS A 56 -8.30 8.67 0.54
C CYS A 56 -7.67 8.99 1.91
N GLY A 57 -7.68 10.26 2.31
CA GLY A 57 -7.21 10.71 3.61
C GLY A 57 -5.69 10.87 3.76
N THR A 58 -4.93 10.79 2.67
CA THR A 58 -3.47 10.95 2.68
C THR A 58 -3.02 12.33 3.11
N ASP A 59 -3.76 13.36 2.74
CA ASP A 59 -3.55 14.74 3.16
C ASP A 59 -3.79 14.92 4.66
N GLY A 60 -4.84 14.29 5.21
CA GLY A 60 -5.11 14.28 6.64
C GLY A 60 -4.00 13.60 7.45
N ILE A 61 -3.50 12.44 6.98
CA ILE A 61 -2.35 11.76 7.62
C ILE A 61 -1.10 12.63 7.53
N HIS A 62 -0.84 13.25 6.39
CA HIS A 62 0.31 14.12 6.23
C HIS A 62 0.25 15.34 7.18
N ALA A 63 -0.93 15.95 7.32
CA ALA A 63 -1.13 17.04 8.27
C ALA A 63 -0.95 16.59 9.72
N ALA A 64 -1.47 15.41 10.08
CA ALA A 64 -1.33 14.81 11.41
C ALA A 64 0.11 14.39 11.76
N ALA A 65 0.99 14.24 10.76
CA ALA A 65 2.39 13.87 10.98
C ALA A 65 3.21 14.94 11.72
N SER A 66 2.67 16.14 11.92
CA SER A 66 3.25 17.16 12.81
C SER A 66 3.05 16.84 14.30
N GLY A 67 2.13 15.96 14.64
CA GLY A 67 1.86 15.43 15.97
C GLY A 67 2.36 14.00 16.15
N THR A 68 1.77 13.30 17.12
CA THR A 68 2.09 11.90 17.39
C THR A 68 0.95 10.98 16.96
N PHE A 69 1.32 9.82 16.41
CA PHE A 69 0.36 8.76 16.09
C PHE A 69 0.43 7.65 17.13
N ASP A 70 -0.73 7.21 17.61
CA ASP A 70 -0.91 5.99 18.38
C ASP A 70 -1.18 4.80 17.46
N GLU A 71 -1.92 5.01 16.38
CA GLU A 71 -2.27 3.97 15.41
C GLU A 71 -2.37 4.56 13.99
N VAL A 72 -1.83 3.82 13.02
CA VAL A 72 -2.19 3.94 11.60
C VAL A 72 -2.51 2.54 11.11
N ARG A 73 -3.73 2.34 10.61
CA ARG A 73 -4.24 1.05 10.14
C ARG A 73 -4.91 1.17 8.79
N LEU A 74 -4.61 0.21 7.94
CA LEU A 74 -5.35 -0.06 6.71
C LEU A 74 -6.14 -1.34 6.85
N ILE A 75 -7.45 -1.29 6.59
CA ILE A 75 -8.27 -2.48 6.38
C ILE A 75 -8.61 -2.51 4.88
N THR A 76 -8.24 -3.56 4.19
CA THR A 76 -8.56 -3.73 2.77
C THR A 76 -9.42 -4.96 2.55
N THR A 77 -10.56 -4.79 1.87
CA THR A 77 -11.46 -5.89 1.52
C THR A 77 -11.43 -6.11 0.01
N LYS A 78 -11.24 -7.36 -0.39
CA LYS A 78 -11.10 -7.77 -1.78
C LYS A 78 -11.83 -9.08 -2.07
N ASN A 79 -12.24 -9.23 -3.33
CA ASN A 79 -12.74 -10.50 -3.83
C ASN A 79 -11.63 -11.57 -3.91
N PRO A 80 -11.91 -12.86 -3.70
CA PRO A 80 -10.96 -13.97 -3.84
C PRO A 80 -10.09 -13.91 -5.09
N LYS A 81 -10.66 -13.54 -6.23
CA LYS A 81 -9.93 -13.44 -7.52
C LYS A 81 -8.74 -12.46 -7.46
N SER A 82 -8.85 -11.40 -6.64
CA SER A 82 -7.80 -10.40 -6.48
C SER A 82 -6.65 -10.85 -5.56
N LEU A 83 -6.87 -11.89 -4.77
CA LEU A 83 -5.92 -12.42 -3.78
C LEU A 83 -5.31 -13.76 -4.21
N LYS A 84 -5.89 -14.40 -5.24
CA LYS A 84 -5.45 -15.72 -5.71
C LYS A 84 -3.98 -15.69 -6.15
N GLY A 85 -3.20 -16.64 -5.63
CA GLY A 85 -1.77 -16.76 -5.91
C GLY A 85 -0.87 -15.81 -5.12
N ALA A 86 -1.42 -15.03 -4.16
CA ALA A 86 -0.58 -14.26 -3.25
C ALA A 86 0.23 -15.21 -2.34
N PRO A 87 1.52 -14.95 -2.09
CA PRO A 87 2.34 -15.78 -1.21
C PRO A 87 1.70 -16.02 0.16
N GLY A 88 1.12 -14.98 0.78
CA GLY A 88 0.46 -15.11 2.08
C GLY A 88 -0.76 -16.04 2.09
N ILE A 89 -1.48 -16.15 0.97
CA ILE A 89 -2.58 -17.12 0.83
C ILE A 89 -2.03 -18.55 0.71
N ILE A 90 -0.97 -18.71 -0.09
CA ILE A 90 -0.32 -20.03 -0.26
C ILE A 90 0.24 -20.52 1.08
N GLU A 91 0.94 -19.66 1.81
CA GLU A 91 1.50 -19.97 3.13
C GLU A 91 0.44 -20.31 4.18
N SER A 92 -0.69 -19.60 4.17
CA SER A 92 -1.77 -19.84 5.15
C SER A 92 -2.57 -21.12 4.87
N GLY A 93 -2.50 -21.66 3.65
CA GLY A 93 -3.29 -22.82 3.23
C GLY A 93 -4.79 -22.52 3.10
N ILE A 94 -5.21 -21.25 3.13
CA ILE A 94 -6.63 -20.88 3.00
C ILE A 94 -7.11 -21.16 1.57
N ASP A 95 -8.13 -21.98 1.46
CA ASP A 95 -8.84 -22.19 0.19
C ASP A 95 -9.84 -21.06 -0.03
N LEU A 96 -9.45 -20.10 -0.87
CA LEU A 96 -10.28 -18.93 -1.18
C LEU A 96 -11.56 -19.28 -1.93
N ASP A 97 -11.58 -20.40 -2.66
CA ASP A 97 -12.72 -20.81 -3.45
C ASP A 97 -13.83 -21.48 -2.57
N SER A 98 -13.49 -21.90 -1.35
CA SER A 98 -14.41 -22.46 -0.36
C SER A 98 -15.05 -21.42 0.58
N LEU A 99 -14.60 -20.16 0.54
CA LEU A 99 -15.12 -19.12 1.42
C LEU A 99 -16.55 -18.73 1.03
N THR A 100 -17.46 -18.70 2.01
CA THR A 100 -18.84 -18.24 1.88
C THR A 100 -19.03 -16.84 2.45
N ASP A 101 -18.20 -16.46 3.39
CA ASP A 101 -18.31 -15.23 4.18
C ASP A 101 -16.98 -14.45 4.20
N SER A 102 -17.09 -13.16 4.56
CA SER A 102 -15.94 -12.30 4.76
C SER A 102 -14.97 -12.88 5.79
N THR A 103 -13.74 -13.13 5.40
CA THR A 103 -12.73 -13.79 6.22
C THR A 103 -11.45 -12.96 6.26
N ILE A 104 -10.90 -12.73 7.45
CA ILE A 104 -9.57 -12.12 7.60
C ILE A 104 -8.53 -13.15 7.16
N VAL A 105 -7.80 -12.82 6.09
CA VAL A 105 -6.73 -13.68 5.55
C VAL A 105 -5.34 -13.19 5.92
N PHE A 106 -5.24 -11.96 6.45
CA PHE A 106 -3.99 -11.42 6.99
C PHE A 106 -4.29 -10.31 8.01
N ASP A 107 -3.55 -10.32 9.12
CA ASP A 107 -3.42 -9.19 10.05
C ASP A 107 -1.98 -9.10 10.51
N GLY A 108 -1.31 -7.99 10.22
CA GLY A 108 0.12 -7.83 10.51
C GLY A 108 0.60 -6.41 10.27
N THR A 109 1.91 -6.23 10.14
CA THR A 109 2.52 -4.95 9.78
C THR A 109 2.50 -4.74 8.27
N ALA A 110 2.64 -3.48 7.83
CA ALA A 110 2.81 -3.18 6.41
C ALA A 110 4.08 -3.84 5.85
N LYS A 111 5.12 -3.98 6.67
CA LYS A 111 6.37 -4.66 6.30
C LYS A 111 6.13 -6.12 5.97
N ASP A 112 5.45 -6.86 6.86
CA ASP A 112 5.11 -8.26 6.63
C ASP A 112 4.20 -8.45 5.40
N ALA A 113 3.29 -7.49 5.19
CA ALA A 113 2.35 -7.53 4.07
C ALA A 113 3.03 -7.33 2.71
N VAL A 114 4.17 -6.65 2.63
CA VAL A 114 4.91 -6.43 1.36
C VAL A 114 5.32 -7.75 0.71
N ASP A 115 5.86 -8.67 1.50
CA ASP A 115 6.32 -9.96 0.99
C ASP A 115 5.15 -10.91 0.72
N LYS A 116 4.13 -10.88 1.57
CA LYS A 116 2.98 -11.78 1.48
C LYS A 116 1.95 -11.38 0.44
N PHE A 117 1.81 -10.08 0.15
CA PHE A 117 0.80 -9.54 -0.76
C PHE A 117 1.36 -8.46 -1.71
N PRO A 118 2.44 -8.72 -2.47
CA PRO A 118 3.20 -7.69 -3.20
C PRO A 118 2.37 -6.89 -4.23
N LYS A 119 1.29 -7.48 -4.75
CA LYS A 119 0.39 -6.81 -5.71
C LYS A 119 -0.68 -5.93 -5.03
N ASN A 120 -0.85 -6.05 -3.70
CA ASN A 120 -1.96 -5.42 -2.98
C ASN A 120 -1.48 -4.39 -1.93
N ILE A 121 -0.17 -4.15 -1.83
CA ILE A 121 0.43 -3.43 -0.70
C ILE A 121 0.71 -1.95 -0.96
N ASN A 122 0.63 -1.46 -2.20
CA ASN A 122 1.03 -0.07 -2.50
C ASN A 122 0.28 0.97 -1.67
N VAL A 123 -1.00 0.74 -1.37
CA VAL A 123 -1.80 1.61 -0.50
C VAL A 123 -1.22 1.66 0.91
N ALA A 124 -0.93 0.51 1.51
CA ALA A 124 -0.33 0.44 2.85
C ALA A 124 1.08 1.07 2.87
N ALA A 125 1.85 0.89 1.80
CA ALA A 125 3.16 1.50 1.64
C ALA A 125 3.07 3.04 1.61
N THR A 126 2.09 3.60 0.88
CA THR A 126 1.85 5.05 0.86
C THR A 126 1.49 5.55 2.26
N LEU A 127 0.60 4.87 2.99
CA LEU A 127 0.24 5.24 4.36
C LEU A 127 1.43 5.13 5.33
N SER A 128 2.28 4.11 5.14
CA SER A 128 3.49 3.92 5.96
C SER A 128 4.50 5.06 5.78
N LEU A 129 4.68 5.53 4.55
CA LEU A 129 5.57 6.65 4.25
C LEU A 129 5.07 7.98 4.80
N LEU A 130 3.76 8.18 4.83
CA LEU A 130 3.13 9.41 5.33
C LEU A 130 2.97 9.42 6.86
N GLY A 131 2.81 8.25 7.47
CA GLY A 131 2.50 8.09 8.89
C GLY A 131 3.71 7.59 9.72
N ILE A 132 3.57 6.39 10.28
CA ILE A 132 4.46 5.84 11.33
C ILE A 132 5.47 4.79 10.84
N GLY A 133 5.66 4.66 9.53
CA GLY A 133 6.58 3.70 8.93
C GLY A 133 6.01 2.29 8.76
N PHE A 134 6.74 1.45 8.03
CA PHE A 134 6.30 0.11 7.65
C PHE A 134 6.18 -0.87 8.82
N ASP A 135 7.02 -0.73 9.83
CA ASP A 135 7.05 -1.63 10.99
C ASP A 135 5.88 -1.39 11.95
N LYS A 136 5.30 -0.20 11.97
CA LYS A 136 4.23 0.20 12.89
C LYS A 136 2.86 0.29 12.22
N THR A 137 2.79 0.61 10.93
CA THR A 137 1.51 0.65 10.20
C THR A 137 0.88 -0.74 10.17
N ARG A 138 -0.35 -0.87 10.65
CA ARG A 138 -1.10 -2.12 10.69
C ARG A 138 -1.87 -2.32 9.40
N VAL A 139 -1.94 -3.56 8.94
CA VAL A 139 -2.66 -3.96 7.73
C VAL A 139 -3.52 -5.17 8.03
N THR A 140 -4.81 -5.06 7.75
CA THR A 140 -5.75 -6.18 7.79
C THR A 140 -6.27 -6.41 6.38
N ILE A 141 -6.15 -7.64 5.86
CA ILE A 141 -6.69 -8.02 4.55
C ILE A 141 -7.86 -8.96 4.76
N ILE A 142 -9.00 -8.58 4.23
CA ILE A 142 -10.25 -9.34 4.28
C ILE A 142 -10.52 -9.87 2.87
N CYS A 143 -10.74 -11.17 2.77
CA CYS A 143 -11.29 -11.81 1.58
C CYS A 143 -12.82 -11.90 1.72
N ASP A 144 -13.54 -11.29 0.79
CA ASP A 144 -15.00 -11.34 0.78
C ASP A 144 -15.49 -11.86 -0.58
N PRO A 145 -16.04 -13.09 -0.64
CA PRO A 145 -16.54 -13.67 -1.88
C PRO A 145 -17.76 -12.92 -2.43
N ASN A 146 -18.48 -12.18 -1.59
CA ASN A 146 -19.71 -11.49 -1.95
C ASN A 146 -19.46 -10.05 -2.44
N THR A 147 -18.22 -9.53 -2.35
CA THR A 147 -17.91 -8.19 -2.84
C THR A 147 -17.51 -8.19 -4.31
N ASN A 148 -17.91 -7.14 -5.01
CA ASN A 148 -17.41 -6.80 -6.36
C ASN A 148 -16.55 -5.54 -6.36
N LYS A 149 -16.13 -5.07 -5.19
CA LYS A 149 -15.34 -3.85 -4.99
C LYS A 149 -13.99 -4.15 -4.35
N ASN A 150 -13.04 -3.24 -4.52
CA ASN A 150 -11.84 -3.12 -3.72
C ASN A 150 -12.08 -2.01 -2.69
N SER A 151 -12.32 -2.36 -1.44
CA SER A 151 -12.55 -1.39 -0.36
C SER A 151 -11.29 -1.15 0.46
N HIS A 152 -11.08 0.09 0.83
CA HIS A 152 -10.00 0.48 1.73
C HIS A 152 -10.56 1.38 2.83
N VAL A 153 -10.33 1.00 4.08
CA VAL A 153 -10.61 1.82 5.26
C VAL A 153 -9.27 2.20 5.90
N VAL A 154 -9.02 3.49 6.01
CA VAL A 154 -7.86 4.05 6.71
C VAL A 154 -8.33 4.55 8.06
N ILE A 155 -7.64 4.14 9.11
CA ILE A 155 -7.85 4.61 10.48
C ILE A 155 -6.53 5.19 10.95
N ALA A 156 -6.56 6.41 11.48
CA ALA A 156 -5.42 7.02 12.15
C ALA A 156 -5.88 7.62 13.48
N LYS A 157 -5.11 7.39 14.54
CA LYS A 157 -5.36 7.91 15.89
C LYS A 157 -4.09 8.52 16.43
N GLY A 158 -4.23 9.52 17.27
CA GLY A 158 -3.12 10.21 17.92
C GLY A 158 -3.58 11.41 18.73
N ASP A 159 -2.65 12.28 19.09
CA ASP A 159 -2.95 13.51 19.81
C ASP A 159 -3.84 14.49 19.03
N PHE A 160 -3.92 14.34 17.72
CA PHE A 160 -4.85 15.07 16.83
C PHE A 160 -6.30 14.55 16.90
N GLY A 161 -6.57 13.45 17.60
CA GLY A 161 -7.86 12.77 17.64
C GLY A 161 -7.90 11.49 16.80
N GLU A 162 -9.04 11.25 16.13
CA GLU A 162 -9.24 10.07 15.28
C GLU A 162 -9.73 10.48 13.89
N MET A 163 -9.15 9.87 12.88
CA MET A 163 -9.57 9.97 11.48
C MET A 163 -9.96 8.59 10.95
N ARG A 164 -11.11 8.52 10.26
CA ARG A 164 -11.54 7.34 9.50
C ARG A 164 -11.94 7.77 8.10
N CYS A 165 -11.25 7.22 7.11
CA CYS A 165 -11.58 7.42 5.69
C CYS A 165 -11.89 6.09 5.04
N GLU A 166 -12.91 6.05 4.20
CA GLU A 166 -13.32 4.84 3.51
C GLU A 166 -13.51 5.12 2.02
N VAL A 167 -13.03 4.22 1.19
CA VAL A 167 -13.24 4.26 -0.25
C VAL A 167 -13.59 2.88 -0.79
N ASN A 168 -14.62 2.83 -1.60
CA ASN A 168 -15.14 1.61 -2.22
C ASN A 168 -14.90 1.68 -3.74
N ASN A 169 -13.76 1.18 -4.19
CA ASN A 169 -13.30 1.27 -5.56
C ASN A 169 -13.87 0.17 -6.44
N VAL A 170 -14.20 0.52 -7.68
CA VAL A 170 -14.43 -0.48 -8.73
C VAL A 170 -13.09 -1.08 -9.15
N PRO A 171 -12.97 -2.41 -9.26
CA PRO A 171 -11.75 -3.04 -9.80
C PRO A 171 -11.47 -2.58 -11.23
N SER A 172 -10.19 -2.43 -11.57
CA SER A 172 -9.79 -2.13 -12.95
C SER A 172 -10.15 -3.29 -13.87
N PRO A 173 -10.76 -3.04 -15.04
CA PRO A 173 -11.04 -4.09 -16.03
C PRO A 173 -9.77 -4.80 -16.53
N MET A 174 -8.65 -4.08 -16.56
CA MET A 174 -7.35 -4.59 -17.03
C MET A 174 -6.61 -5.39 -15.96
N ASN A 175 -6.82 -5.08 -14.67
CA ASN A 175 -6.18 -5.76 -13.56
C ASN A 175 -7.07 -5.68 -12.31
N PRO A 176 -7.88 -6.71 -12.02
CA PRO A 176 -8.82 -6.69 -10.89
C PRO A 176 -8.18 -6.53 -9.51
N ALA A 177 -6.89 -6.81 -9.36
CA ALA A 177 -6.16 -6.56 -8.12
C ALA A 177 -5.91 -5.07 -7.86
N THR A 178 -6.07 -4.23 -8.89
CA THR A 178 -5.89 -2.77 -8.85
C THR A 178 -7.25 -2.08 -8.92
N SER A 179 -7.41 -0.99 -8.19
CA SER A 179 -8.60 -0.14 -8.28
C SER A 179 -8.57 0.69 -9.56
N TYR A 180 -9.75 0.98 -10.14
CA TYR A 180 -9.87 1.83 -11.34
C TYR A 180 -9.26 3.22 -11.12
N LEU A 181 -9.35 3.76 -9.90
CA LEU A 181 -8.74 5.06 -9.54
C LEU A 181 -7.20 5.05 -9.57
N ALA A 182 -6.56 3.89 -9.60
CA ALA A 182 -5.10 3.72 -9.59
C ALA A 182 -4.57 3.00 -10.83
N ALA A 183 -5.43 2.82 -11.84
CA ALA A 183 -5.10 2.11 -13.08
C ALA A 183 -4.59 3.07 -14.18
#